data_0bc6181a1cac61452767224475031fb1
#
_entry.id   0bc6181a1cac61452767224475031fb1
#
_cell.length_a   1.000
_cell.length_b   1.000
_cell.length_c   1.000
_cell.angle_alpha   90.00
_cell.angle_beta   90.00
_cell.angle_gamma   90.00
#
_symmetry.space_group_name_H-M   'P 1'
#
loop_
_entity.id
_entity.type
_entity.pdbx_description
1 polymer ?
#
loop_
_entity_poly.entity_id
_entity_poly.type
_entity_poly.pdbx_seq_one_letter_code
_entity_poly.pdbx_strand_id
1 'polypeptide(L)'
;AIVAEVCAQVANAQAIIIAEYRGIEVGQMTQLRAKTRESGIYFRVIKNSLVRRAVSDTPYAELAKHMVGPLVYGISADPVAAAKVLHEFSKGNEKFVIKAGAMGEHVMSRDEITALAALPSREELLSMLLGTMQAPIAKFVQTLNEVPTRFVRGLAMVRDNK
;
A
#
# COMPACT_ATOMS: atom_id res chain seq x y z
N ALA A 1 -14.86 23.97 9.93
CA ALA A 1 -14.41 22.85 10.78
C ALA A 1 -14.03 21.63 9.94
N ILE A 2 -14.97 20.95 9.24
CA ILE A 2 -14.69 19.71 8.48
C ILE A 2 -13.66 19.91 7.35
N VAL A 3 -13.73 20.99 6.59
CA VAL A 3 -12.75 21.27 5.52
C VAL A 3 -11.35 21.45 6.10
N ALA A 4 -11.20 22.18 7.21
CA ALA A 4 -9.91 22.37 7.86
C ALA A 4 -9.32 21.04 8.39
N GLU A 5 -10.17 20.17 8.95
CA GLU A 5 -9.78 18.82 9.36
C GLU A 5 -9.27 17.99 8.17
N VAL A 6 -10.02 18.00 7.06
CA VAL A 6 -9.63 17.27 5.85
C VAL A 6 -8.35 17.84 5.24
N CYS A 7 -8.20 19.16 5.17
CA CYS A 7 -6.96 19.80 4.69
C CYS A 7 -5.75 19.40 5.54
N ALA A 8 -5.89 19.36 6.87
CA ALA A 8 -4.81 18.93 7.75
C ALA A 8 -4.44 17.45 7.54
N GLN A 9 -5.41 16.58 7.31
CA GLN A 9 -5.16 15.16 7.02
C GLN A 9 -4.53 14.97 5.63
N VAL A 10 -5.00 15.69 4.62
CA VAL A 10 -4.47 15.64 3.25
C VAL A 10 -3.04 16.16 3.19
N ALA A 11 -2.70 17.20 3.97
CA ALA A 11 -1.34 17.76 4.03
C ALA A 11 -0.30 16.74 4.54
N ASN A 12 -0.70 15.85 5.45
CA ASN A 12 0.16 14.81 6.01
C ASN A 12 0.06 13.47 5.25
N ALA A 13 -0.84 13.36 4.28
CA ALA A 13 -1.10 12.13 3.56
C ALA A 13 -0.16 11.96 2.37
N GLN A 14 0.29 10.72 2.15
CA GLN A 14 0.99 10.32 0.93
C GLN A 14 0.05 9.67 -0.09
N ALA A 15 -1.08 9.13 0.36
CA ALA A 15 -2.07 8.55 -0.52
C ALA A 15 -3.50 8.83 -0.08
N ILE A 16 -4.37 9.01 -1.07
CA ILE A 16 -5.83 9.14 -0.91
C ILE A 16 -6.47 8.08 -1.79
N ILE A 17 -7.29 7.21 -1.21
CA ILE A 17 -8.03 6.18 -1.95
C ILE A 17 -9.52 6.47 -1.84
N ILE A 18 -10.20 6.41 -2.97
CA ILE A 18 -11.64 6.66 -3.09
C ILE A 18 -12.34 5.36 -3.41
N ALA A 19 -13.32 5.00 -2.60
CA ALA A 19 -14.14 3.82 -2.82
C ALA A 19 -15.63 4.14 -2.75
N GLU A 20 -16.42 3.37 -3.49
CA GLU A 20 -17.88 3.41 -3.44
C GLU A 20 -18.38 2.37 -2.45
N TYR A 21 -19.33 2.78 -1.58
CA TYR A 21 -19.86 1.91 -0.51
C TYR A 21 -21.36 1.63 -0.66
N ARG A 22 -21.90 1.74 -1.87
CA ARG A 22 -23.33 1.59 -2.12
C ARG A 22 -23.81 0.18 -1.81
N GLY A 23 -24.75 0.06 -0.86
CA GLY A 23 -25.38 -1.22 -0.51
C GLY A 23 -24.61 -2.09 0.47
N ILE A 24 -23.62 -1.55 1.16
CA ILE A 24 -22.89 -2.26 2.24
C ILE A 24 -23.72 -2.22 3.53
N GLU A 25 -23.67 -3.32 4.30
CA GLU A 25 -24.31 -3.42 5.59
C GLU A 25 -23.56 -2.63 6.67
N VAL A 26 -24.30 -2.12 7.66
CA VAL A 26 -23.72 -1.32 8.76
C VAL A 26 -22.67 -2.13 9.54
N GLY A 27 -22.88 -3.43 9.74
CA GLY A 27 -21.94 -4.31 10.43
C GLY A 27 -20.60 -4.40 9.70
N GLN A 28 -20.61 -4.58 8.38
CA GLN A 28 -19.42 -4.65 7.54
C GLN A 28 -18.65 -3.32 7.52
N MET A 29 -19.38 -2.19 7.45
CA MET A 29 -18.78 -0.87 7.52
C MET A 29 -18.11 -0.60 8.89
N THR A 30 -18.69 -1.11 9.97
CA THR A 30 -18.12 -0.99 11.32
C THR A 30 -16.83 -1.81 11.44
N GLN A 31 -16.81 -3.02 10.90
CA GLN A 31 -15.58 -3.84 10.84
C GLN A 31 -14.48 -3.17 10.03
N LEU A 32 -14.82 -2.59 8.86
CA LEU A 32 -13.86 -1.86 8.05
C LEU A 32 -13.28 -0.66 8.80
N ARG A 33 -14.12 0.10 9.50
CA ARG A 33 -13.65 1.22 10.34
C ARG A 33 -12.74 0.79 11.48
N ALA A 34 -12.97 -0.37 12.09
CA ALA A 34 -12.07 -0.93 13.10
C ALA A 34 -10.70 -1.25 12.49
N LYS A 35 -10.67 -2.02 11.40
CA LYS A 35 -9.42 -2.37 10.68
C LYS A 35 -8.65 -1.14 10.19
N THR A 36 -9.33 -0.13 9.66
CA THR A 36 -8.68 1.10 9.20
C THR A 36 -8.08 1.93 10.34
N ARG A 37 -8.72 1.93 11.52
CA ARG A 37 -8.16 2.58 12.73
C ARG A 37 -6.91 1.88 13.23
N GLU A 38 -6.91 0.54 13.26
CA GLU A 38 -5.75 -0.27 13.65
C GLU A 38 -4.55 0.00 12.73
N SER A 39 -4.80 0.24 11.45
CA SER A 39 -3.78 0.56 10.44
C SER A 39 -3.44 2.05 10.33
N GLY A 40 -3.99 2.91 11.20
CA GLY A 40 -3.72 4.35 11.20
C GLY A 40 -4.26 5.09 9.96
N ILE A 41 -5.27 4.54 9.29
CA ILE A 41 -5.88 5.14 8.10
C ILE A 41 -7.05 6.02 8.53
N TYR A 42 -7.05 7.28 8.11
CA TYR A 42 -8.19 8.16 8.28
C TYR A 42 -9.29 7.78 7.28
N PHE A 43 -10.34 7.11 7.76
CA PHE A 43 -11.42 6.59 6.94
C PHE A 43 -12.75 7.24 7.29
N ARG A 44 -13.28 8.05 6.37
CA ARG A 44 -14.51 8.81 6.61
C ARG A 44 -15.34 9.00 5.34
N VAL A 45 -16.68 9.04 5.52
CA VAL A 45 -17.61 9.46 4.49
C VAL A 45 -17.77 10.98 4.61
N ILE A 46 -17.43 11.70 3.57
CA ILE A 46 -17.46 13.16 3.52
C ILE A 46 -18.19 13.58 2.25
N LYS A 47 -18.89 14.71 2.31
CA LYS A 47 -19.56 15.26 1.14
C LYS A 47 -18.54 15.66 0.06
N ASN A 48 -18.70 15.14 -1.16
CA ASN A 48 -17.76 15.31 -2.27
C ASN A 48 -17.40 16.79 -2.53
N SER A 49 -18.36 17.70 -2.41
CA SER A 49 -18.13 19.13 -2.59
C SER A 49 -17.17 19.74 -1.56
N LEU A 50 -17.13 19.21 -0.33
CA LEU A 50 -16.19 19.67 0.70
C LEU A 50 -14.78 19.13 0.43
N VAL A 51 -14.68 17.87 0.01
CA VAL A 51 -13.39 17.26 -0.34
C VAL A 51 -12.81 17.93 -1.58
N ARG A 52 -13.61 18.22 -2.61
CA ARG A 52 -13.15 18.97 -3.80
C ARG A 52 -12.52 20.31 -3.43
N ARG A 53 -13.14 21.05 -2.50
CA ARG A 53 -12.58 22.33 -2.02
C ARG A 53 -11.28 22.14 -1.23
N ALA A 54 -11.19 21.07 -0.44
CA ALA A 54 -10.00 20.77 0.34
C ALA A 54 -8.81 20.32 -0.53
N VAL A 55 -9.09 19.74 -1.70
CA VAL A 55 -8.07 19.15 -2.60
C VAL A 55 -7.71 20.11 -3.74
N SER A 56 -8.48 21.19 -3.99
CA SER A 56 -8.27 22.12 -5.11
C SER A 56 -6.86 22.74 -5.15
N ASP A 57 -6.29 23.03 -3.98
CA ASP A 57 -4.98 23.67 -3.84
C ASP A 57 -3.86 22.66 -3.53
N THR A 58 -4.12 21.36 -3.72
CA THR A 58 -3.18 20.29 -3.43
C THR A 58 -2.83 19.50 -4.70
N PRO A 59 -1.74 18.71 -4.71
CA PRO A 59 -1.38 17.84 -5.84
C PRO A 59 -2.49 16.86 -6.25
N TYR A 60 -3.45 16.63 -5.36
CA TYR A 60 -4.57 15.70 -5.55
C TYR A 60 -5.77 16.29 -6.34
N ALA A 61 -5.63 17.48 -6.93
CA ALA A 61 -6.72 18.18 -7.65
C ALA A 61 -7.33 17.32 -8.79
N GLU A 62 -6.52 16.48 -9.46
CA GLU A 62 -7.00 15.60 -10.52
C GLU A 62 -7.99 14.53 -10.06
N LEU A 63 -7.93 14.10 -8.78
CA LEU A 63 -8.92 13.20 -8.18
C LEU A 63 -10.34 13.75 -8.20
N ALA A 64 -10.51 15.08 -8.28
CA ALA A 64 -11.81 15.71 -8.31
C ALA A 64 -12.69 15.22 -9.48
N LYS A 65 -12.09 14.76 -10.58
CA LYS A 65 -12.77 14.19 -11.74
C LYS A 65 -13.47 12.86 -11.39
N HIS A 66 -12.92 12.08 -10.47
CA HIS A 66 -13.42 10.78 -10.04
C HIS A 66 -14.37 10.85 -8.83
N MET A 67 -14.59 12.04 -8.26
CA MET A 67 -15.44 12.25 -7.09
C MET A 67 -16.93 12.36 -7.49
N VAL A 68 -17.52 11.24 -7.95
CA VAL A 68 -18.93 11.15 -8.34
C VAL A 68 -19.58 9.95 -7.66
N GLY A 69 -20.72 10.18 -7.00
CA GLY A 69 -21.50 9.15 -6.31
C GLY A 69 -21.28 9.10 -4.79
N PRO A 70 -21.77 8.03 -4.13
CA PRO A 70 -21.61 7.81 -2.70
C PRO A 70 -20.19 7.29 -2.41
N LEU A 71 -19.30 8.18 -1.99
CA LEU A 71 -17.89 7.91 -1.83
C LEU A 71 -17.46 7.93 -0.36
N VAL A 72 -16.50 7.07 -0.08
CA VAL A 72 -15.75 7.07 1.16
C VAL A 72 -14.27 7.36 0.83
N TYR A 73 -13.63 8.08 1.71
CA TYR A 73 -12.25 8.53 1.56
C TYR A 73 -11.37 7.85 2.59
N GLY A 74 -10.35 7.17 2.11
CA GLY A 74 -9.26 6.61 2.91
C GLY A 74 -8.01 7.45 2.69
N ILE A 75 -7.57 8.15 3.72
CA ILE A 75 -6.40 9.03 3.69
C ILE A 75 -5.33 8.41 4.59
N SER A 76 -4.13 8.21 4.08
CA SER A 76 -3.05 7.58 4.85
C SER A 76 -1.69 8.13 4.49
N ALA A 77 -0.77 8.09 5.46
CA ALA A 77 0.65 8.33 5.24
C ALA A 77 1.35 7.10 4.64
N ASP A 78 0.77 5.88 4.78
CA ASP A 78 1.28 4.65 4.15
C ASP A 78 0.32 4.19 3.04
N PRO A 79 0.71 4.36 1.77
CA PRO A 79 -0.11 3.97 0.63
C PRO A 79 -0.33 2.46 0.54
N VAL A 80 0.65 1.65 0.96
CA VAL A 80 0.59 0.18 0.87
C VAL A 80 -0.39 -0.37 1.90
N ALA A 81 -0.32 0.11 3.15
CA ALA A 81 -1.24 -0.31 4.21
C ALA A 81 -2.70 0.03 3.84
N ALA A 82 -2.94 1.24 3.32
CA ALA A 82 -4.27 1.67 2.88
C ALA A 82 -4.81 0.80 1.73
N ALA A 83 -3.98 0.54 0.71
CA ALA A 83 -4.36 -0.29 -0.42
C ALA A 83 -4.68 -1.73 0.02
N LYS A 84 -3.88 -2.34 0.89
CA LYS A 84 -4.10 -3.71 1.40
C LYS A 84 -5.43 -3.85 2.12
N VAL A 85 -5.69 -3.00 3.13
CA VAL A 85 -6.91 -3.06 3.94
C VAL A 85 -8.15 -2.89 3.07
N LEU A 86 -8.15 -1.91 2.18
CA LEU A 86 -9.30 -1.64 1.30
C LEU A 86 -9.47 -2.72 0.23
N HIS A 87 -8.39 -3.26 -0.32
CA HIS A 87 -8.44 -4.34 -1.29
C HIS A 87 -8.91 -5.66 -0.68
N GLU A 88 -8.41 -6.02 0.51
CA GLU A 88 -8.87 -7.21 1.25
C GLU A 88 -10.36 -7.14 1.54
N PHE A 89 -10.83 -5.97 1.96
CA PHE A 89 -12.25 -5.75 2.19
C PHE A 89 -13.07 -5.82 0.90
N SER A 90 -12.55 -5.29 -0.21
CA SER A 90 -13.18 -5.36 -1.53
C SER A 90 -13.31 -6.81 -2.04
N LYS A 91 -12.33 -7.68 -1.75
CA LYS A 91 -12.44 -9.12 -2.07
C LYS A 91 -13.54 -9.83 -1.29
N GLY A 92 -13.77 -9.42 -0.05
CA GLY A 92 -14.83 -9.98 0.80
C GLY A 92 -16.23 -9.41 0.53
N ASN A 93 -16.33 -8.28 -0.17
CA ASN A 93 -17.57 -7.55 -0.37
C ASN A 93 -17.66 -6.97 -1.79
N GLU A 94 -18.39 -7.62 -2.67
CA GLU A 94 -18.59 -7.17 -4.06
C GLU A 94 -19.21 -5.77 -4.19
N LYS A 95 -19.95 -5.33 -3.16
CA LYS A 95 -20.59 -4.02 -3.10
C LYS A 95 -19.62 -2.87 -2.78
N PHE A 96 -18.39 -3.20 -2.36
CA PHE A 96 -17.35 -2.21 -2.10
C PHE A 96 -16.41 -2.13 -3.30
N VAL A 97 -16.52 -1.05 -4.05
CA VAL A 97 -15.73 -0.88 -5.28
C VAL A 97 -14.74 0.26 -5.11
N ILE A 98 -13.47 -0.03 -5.23
CA ILE A 98 -12.42 0.98 -5.31
C ILE A 98 -12.51 1.65 -6.69
N LYS A 99 -12.69 2.97 -6.72
CA LYS A 99 -12.80 3.73 -7.98
C LYS A 99 -11.46 4.26 -8.46
N ALA A 100 -10.78 4.96 -7.60
CA ALA A 100 -9.51 5.60 -7.92
C ALA A 100 -8.72 5.86 -6.63
N GLY A 101 -7.45 6.12 -6.78
CA GLY A 101 -6.60 6.65 -5.72
C GLY A 101 -5.69 7.72 -6.28
N ALA A 102 -4.98 8.42 -5.41
CA ALA A 102 -3.87 9.25 -5.80
C ALA A 102 -2.71 9.09 -4.82
N MET A 103 -1.51 9.12 -5.35
CA MET A 103 -0.27 9.13 -4.60
C MET A 103 0.58 10.28 -5.12
N GLY A 104 0.66 11.36 -4.33
CA GLY A 104 1.22 12.63 -4.81
C GLY A 104 0.42 13.18 -6.00
N GLU A 105 1.10 13.48 -7.11
CA GLU A 105 0.47 14.00 -8.34
C GLU A 105 -0.11 12.91 -9.24
N HIS A 106 0.17 11.63 -8.96
CA HIS A 106 -0.25 10.53 -9.81
C HIS A 106 -1.61 9.98 -9.39
N VAL A 107 -2.57 10.02 -10.30
CA VAL A 107 -3.89 9.38 -10.11
C VAL A 107 -3.78 7.92 -10.52
N MET A 108 -4.09 7.04 -9.60
CA MET A 108 -4.03 5.60 -9.77
C MET A 108 -5.40 5.04 -10.15
N SER A 109 -5.39 4.15 -11.13
CA SER A 109 -6.52 3.32 -11.51
C SER A 109 -6.76 2.20 -10.49
N ARG A 110 -7.89 1.49 -10.63
CA ARG A 110 -8.22 0.32 -9.80
C ARG A 110 -7.15 -0.77 -9.88
N ASP A 111 -6.61 -1.01 -11.07
CA ASP A 111 -5.63 -2.08 -11.31
C ASP A 111 -4.29 -1.77 -10.65
N GLU A 112 -3.87 -0.51 -10.67
CA GLU A 112 -2.67 -0.02 -9.98
C GLU A 112 -2.81 -0.11 -8.46
N ILE A 113 -4.00 0.18 -7.90
CA ILE A 113 -4.27 0.01 -6.47
C ILE A 113 -4.23 -1.47 -6.08
N THR A 114 -4.70 -2.35 -6.95
CA THR A 114 -4.61 -3.80 -6.77
C THR A 114 -3.16 -4.28 -6.78
N ALA A 115 -2.34 -3.74 -7.67
CA ALA A 115 -0.90 -4.02 -7.72
C ALA A 115 -0.18 -3.51 -6.45
N LEU A 116 -0.54 -2.31 -5.97
CA LEU A 116 -0.04 -1.79 -4.69
C LEU A 116 -0.41 -2.68 -3.50
N ALA A 117 -1.64 -3.19 -3.47
CA ALA A 117 -2.09 -4.09 -2.41
C ALA A 117 -1.35 -5.44 -2.41
N ALA A 118 -0.80 -5.87 -3.55
CA ALA A 118 0.01 -7.07 -3.66
C ALA A 118 1.45 -6.90 -3.15
N LEU A 119 1.92 -5.65 -2.95
CA LEU A 119 3.25 -5.38 -2.44
C LEU A 119 3.39 -5.81 -0.97
N PRO A 120 4.59 -6.21 -0.52
CA PRO A 120 4.88 -6.45 0.89
C PRO A 120 4.68 -5.19 1.76
N SER A 121 4.76 -5.34 3.08
CA SER A 121 4.71 -4.20 3.99
C SER A 121 5.92 -3.27 3.78
N ARG A 122 5.81 -2.02 4.26
CA ARG A 122 6.90 -1.04 4.15
C ARG A 122 8.21 -1.56 4.75
N GLU A 123 8.13 -2.24 5.89
CA GLU A 123 9.30 -2.81 6.57
C GLU A 123 9.92 -3.96 5.77
N GLU A 124 9.09 -4.81 5.18
CA GLU A 124 9.55 -5.89 4.30
C GLU A 124 10.19 -5.35 3.02
N LEU A 125 9.64 -4.29 2.41
CA LEU A 125 10.24 -3.62 1.25
C LEU A 125 11.59 -3.02 1.58
N LEU A 126 11.74 -2.39 2.74
CA LEU A 126 13.03 -1.88 3.21
C LEU A 126 14.02 -3.01 3.48
N SER A 127 13.57 -4.11 4.05
CA SER A 127 14.40 -5.31 4.26
C SER A 127 14.90 -5.91 2.93
N MET A 128 14.01 -6.02 1.94
CA MET A 128 14.40 -6.48 0.59
C MET A 128 15.39 -5.52 -0.08
N LEU A 129 15.20 -4.21 0.05
CA LEU A 129 16.12 -3.21 -0.47
C LEU A 129 17.52 -3.39 0.15
N LEU A 130 17.60 -3.48 1.47
CA LEU A 130 18.86 -3.70 2.18
C LEU A 130 19.52 -5.01 1.77
N GLY A 131 18.73 -6.10 1.64
CA GLY A 131 19.21 -7.38 1.17
C GLY A 131 19.80 -7.32 -0.25
N THR A 132 19.12 -6.62 -1.17
CA THR A 132 19.62 -6.44 -2.53
C THR A 132 20.89 -5.61 -2.60
N MET A 133 21.04 -4.60 -1.74
CA MET A 133 22.25 -3.78 -1.64
C MET A 133 23.44 -4.58 -1.08
N GLN A 134 23.19 -5.51 -0.14
CA GLN A 134 24.23 -6.38 0.44
C GLN A 134 24.58 -7.58 -0.44
N ALA A 135 23.68 -8.00 -1.33
CA ALA A 135 23.85 -9.20 -2.16
C ALA A 135 25.15 -9.24 -2.97
N PRO A 136 25.63 -8.15 -3.63
CA PRO A 136 26.90 -8.18 -4.37
C PRO A 136 28.10 -8.47 -3.45
N ILE A 137 28.13 -7.87 -2.26
CA ILE A 137 29.20 -8.06 -1.29
C ILE A 137 29.19 -9.50 -0.78
N ALA A 138 28.01 -10.00 -0.40
CA ALA A 138 27.85 -11.38 0.06
C ALA A 138 28.26 -12.40 -1.01
N LYS A 139 27.86 -12.19 -2.27
CA LYS A 139 28.27 -13.02 -3.40
C LYS A 139 29.78 -13.00 -3.61
N PHE A 140 30.43 -11.85 -3.52
CA PHE A 140 31.87 -11.73 -3.65
C PHE A 140 32.60 -12.53 -2.56
N VAL A 141 32.19 -12.40 -1.30
CA VAL A 141 32.76 -13.17 -0.19
C VAL A 141 32.51 -14.67 -0.37
N GLN A 142 31.31 -15.06 -0.82
CA GLN A 142 30.99 -16.45 -1.12
C GLN A 142 31.88 -17.05 -2.22
N THR A 143 32.11 -16.30 -3.32
CA THR A 143 32.99 -16.78 -4.41
C THR A 143 34.43 -16.96 -3.94
N LEU A 144 34.96 -16.09 -3.09
CA LEU A 144 36.27 -16.24 -2.50
C LEU A 144 36.37 -17.48 -1.62
N ASN A 145 35.32 -17.77 -0.85
CA ASN A 145 35.28 -18.94 0.05
C ASN A 145 34.92 -20.23 -0.70
N GLU A 146 34.38 -20.17 -1.92
CA GLU A 146 33.98 -21.34 -2.68
C GLU A 146 35.20 -22.16 -3.17
N VAL A 147 36.30 -21.51 -3.52
CA VAL A 147 37.51 -22.16 -4.01
C VAL A 147 38.09 -23.17 -2.98
N PRO A 148 38.38 -22.77 -1.73
CA PRO A 148 38.84 -23.72 -0.72
C PRO A 148 37.76 -24.75 -0.36
N THR A 149 36.48 -24.36 -0.36
CA THR A 149 35.38 -25.28 -0.03
C THR A 149 35.24 -26.39 -1.08
N ARG A 150 35.35 -26.06 -2.37
CA ARG A 150 35.32 -27.06 -3.47
C ARG A 150 36.47 -28.02 -3.38
N PHE A 151 37.68 -27.56 -3.02
CA PHE A 151 38.84 -28.40 -2.82
C PHE A 151 38.63 -29.40 -1.69
N VAL A 152 38.16 -28.95 -0.52
CA VAL A 152 37.86 -29.81 0.62
C VAL A 152 36.77 -30.84 0.30
N ARG A 153 35.70 -30.44 -0.43
CA ARG A 153 34.67 -31.37 -0.90
C ARG A 153 35.22 -32.43 -1.83
N GLY A 154 36.13 -32.05 -2.75
CA GLY A 154 36.81 -33.01 -3.64
C GLY A 154 37.62 -34.04 -2.86
N LEU A 155 38.38 -33.63 -1.85
CA LEU A 155 39.12 -34.54 -0.96
C LEU A 155 38.18 -35.46 -0.15
N ALA A 156 37.06 -34.93 0.34
CA ALA A 156 36.07 -35.75 1.04
C ALA A 156 35.45 -36.81 0.13
N MET A 157 35.09 -36.47 -1.11
CA MET A 157 34.58 -37.44 -2.08
C MET A 157 35.60 -38.54 -2.42
N VAL A 158 36.90 -38.21 -2.52
CA VAL A 158 37.95 -39.22 -2.74
C VAL A 158 38.11 -40.14 -1.54
N ARG A 159 37.98 -39.61 -0.32
CA ARG A 159 38.02 -40.43 0.91
C ARG A 159 36.84 -41.40 0.98
N ASP A 160 35.63 -40.93 0.66
CA ASP A 160 34.39 -41.71 0.81
C ASP A 160 34.19 -42.75 -0.31
N ASN A 161 34.95 -42.62 -1.44
CA ASN A 161 34.99 -43.60 -2.53
C ASN A 161 36.14 -44.65 -2.36
N LYS A 162 36.85 -44.65 -1.26
CA LYS A 162 37.92 -45.58 -0.91
C LYS A 162 37.46 -46.53 0.17
#